data_ccee09ab017acd9f3ab6d154dca64e25
#
_entry.id   ccee09ab017acd9f3ab6d154dca64e25
#
_cell.length_a   1.000
_cell.length_b   1.000
_cell.length_c   1.000
_cell.angle_alpha   90.00
_cell.angle_beta   90.00
_cell.angle_gamma   90.00
#
_symmetry.space_group_name_H-M   'P 1'
#
loop_
_entity.id
_entity.type
_entity.pdbx_description
1 polymer ?
#
loop_
_entity_poly.entity_id
_entity_poly.type
_entity_poly.pdbx_seq_one_letter_code
_entity_poly.pdbx_strand_id
1 'polypeptide(L)'
;MSGNLSNDELMHYGVIGMKWGIHRGRIAQSYTKAVAKRDKLNKKVEVRKNQARKAAIKANTGASAKYKKLQTKADEYQRKADKKKYGFFSNQKKAAEFQIKADRTQFKANKYKAKAERREMESGKANVRYIRAQRKAEKWIKSMDKAFKGKDITQTSEKHKDSGRIYIEKKIS
;
A
#
# COMPACT_ATOMS: atom_id res chain seq x y z
N MET A 1 -51.74 36.62 -29.08
CA MET A 1 -51.07 37.56 -28.15
C MET A 1 -49.73 36.98 -27.78
N SER A 2 -48.67 37.37 -28.48
CA SER A 2 -47.27 36.96 -28.13
C SER A 2 -46.79 37.98 -27.10
N GLY A 3 -46.85 37.60 -25.83
CA GLY A 3 -46.26 38.39 -24.76
C GLY A 3 -44.75 38.43 -24.94
N ASN A 4 -44.21 39.59 -25.32
CA ASN A 4 -42.80 39.87 -25.22
C ASN A 4 -42.41 39.81 -23.74
N LEU A 5 -41.77 38.74 -23.35
CA LEU A 5 -41.11 38.65 -22.05
C LEU A 5 -40.15 39.84 -21.91
N SER A 6 -40.25 40.57 -20.81
CA SER A 6 -39.39 41.70 -20.55
C SER A 6 -37.92 41.28 -20.58
N ASN A 7 -37.02 42.16 -21.02
CA ASN A 7 -35.59 41.90 -20.99
C ASN A 7 -35.10 41.48 -19.60
N ASP A 8 -35.77 41.91 -18.53
CA ASP A 8 -35.46 41.48 -17.15
C ASP A 8 -35.88 40.03 -16.86
N GLU A 9 -37.04 39.57 -17.40
CA GLU A 9 -37.43 38.15 -17.32
C GLU A 9 -36.52 37.26 -18.15
N LEU A 10 -36.13 37.68 -19.35
CA LEU A 10 -35.12 37.01 -20.16
C LEU A 10 -33.74 36.97 -19.47
N MET A 11 -33.39 38.08 -18.80
CA MET A 11 -32.17 38.15 -17.99
C MET A 11 -32.25 37.19 -16.78
N HIS A 12 -33.40 37.12 -16.11
CA HIS A 12 -33.59 36.17 -15.00
C HIS A 12 -33.52 34.71 -15.45
N TYR A 13 -34.17 34.34 -16.54
CA TYR A 13 -34.17 32.95 -17.03
C TYR A 13 -32.92 32.63 -17.84
N GLY A 14 -32.44 33.50 -18.70
CA GLY A 14 -31.28 33.26 -19.56
C GLY A 14 -29.94 33.30 -18.82
N VAL A 15 -29.77 34.30 -17.95
CA VAL A 15 -28.51 34.45 -17.18
C VAL A 15 -28.41 33.44 -16.06
N ILE A 16 -29.52 33.10 -15.40
CA ILE A 16 -29.53 32.00 -14.42
C ILE A 16 -29.22 30.68 -15.11
N GLY A 17 -29.83 30.39 -16.25
CA GLY A 17 -29.54 29.18 -17.03
C GLY A 17 -28.09 29.08 -17.49
N MET A 18 -27.50 30.17 -17.99
CA MET A 18 -26.09 30.22 -18.40
C MET A 18 -25.14 30.12 -17.21
N LYS A 19 -25.39 30.79 -16.09
CA LYS A 19 -24.59 30.62 -14.87
C LYS A 19 -24.68 29.19 -14.34
N TRP A 20 -25.84 28.57 -14.37
CA TRP A 20 -26.03 27.17 -13.96
C TRP A 20 -25.25 26.21 -14.88
N GLY A 21 -25.24 26.40 -16.17
CA GLY A 21 -24.45 25.62 -17.11
C GLY A 21 -22.95 25.73 -16.84
N ILE A 22 -22.45 26.95 -16.59
CA ILE A 22 -21.03 27.18 -16.25
C ILE A 22 -20.66 26.55 -14.91
N HIS A 23 -21.53 26.64 -13.90
CA HIS A 23 -21.29 25.99 -12.60
C HIS A 23 -21.30 24.48 -12.69
N ARG A 24 -22.23 23.88 -13.43
CA ARG A 24 -22.26 22.41 -13.66
C ARG A 24 -21.00 21.94 -14.37
N GLY A 25 -20.55 22.63 -15.41
CA GLY A 25 -19.30 22.31 -16.09
C GLY A 25 -18.06 22.39 -15.19
N ARG A 26 -17.97 23.36 -14.31
CA ARG A 26 -16.88 23.50 -13.33
C ARG A 26 -16.93 22.42 -12.27
N ILE A 27 -18.12 22.06 -11.78
CA ILE A 27 -18.28 20.96 -10.82
C ILE A 27 -17.89 19.64 -11.46
N ALA A 28 -18.33 19.34 -12.68
CA ALA A 28 -17.95 18.12 -13.40
C ALA A 28 -16.43 18.04 -13.63
N GLN A 29 -15.79 19.15 -14.04
CA GLN A 29 -14.33 19.18 -14.19
C GLN A 29 -13.59 18.98 -12.86
N SER A 30 -14.08 19.57 -11.77
CA SER A 30 -13.47 19.40 -10.46
C SER A 30 -13.64 17.98 -9.93
N TYR A 31 -14.78 17.35 -10.19
CA TYR A 31 -15.02 15.94 -9.88
C TYR A 31 -14.10 15.01 -10.68
N THR A 32 -13.98 15.20 -11.98
CA THR A 32 -13.07 14.41 -12.82
C THR A 32 -11.62 14.49 -12.33
N LYS A 33 -11.16 15.70 -11.97
CA LYS A 33 -9.83 15.89 -11.35
C LYS A 33 -9.72 15.18 -10.00
N ALA A 34 -10.78 15.19 -9.19
CA ALA A 34 -10.80 14.51 -7.89
C ALA A 34 -10.75 13.00 -8.05
N VAL A 35 -11.49 12.43 -9.01
CA VAL A 35 -11.47 11.01 -9.37
C VAL A 35 -10.08 10.60 -9.87
N ALA A 36 -9.49 11.34 -10.79
CA ALA A 36 -8.14 11.06 -11.28
C ALA A 36 -7.10 11.05 -10.16
N LYS A 37 -7.23 11.96 -9.19
CA LYS A 37 -6.36 11.99 -8.00
C LYS A 37 -6.61 10.79 -7.08
N ARG A 38 -7.87 10.38 -6.87
CA ARG A 38 -8.23 9.15 -6.14
C ARG A 38 -7.56 7.94 -6.78
N ASP A 39 -7.68 7.78 -8.09
CA ASP A 39 -7.14 6.64 -8.82
C ASP A 39 -5.60 6.62 -8.77
N LYS A 40 -4.95 7.78 -8.85
CA LYS A 40 -3.50 7.92 -8.64
C LYS A 40 -3.08 7.51 -7.23
N LEU A 41 -3.86 7.87 -6.21
CA LEU A 41 -3.59 7.46 -4.83
C LEU A 41 -3.80 5.96 -4.64
N ASN A 42 -4.87 5.39 -5.19
CA ASN A 42 -5.15 3.96 -5.14
C ASN A 42 -4.05 3.14 -5.83
N LYS A 43 -3.61 3.54 -7.03
CA LYS A 43 -2.44 2.94 -7.68
C LYS A 43 -1.20 2.97 -6.79
N LYS A 44 -0.95 4.09 -6.10
CA LYS A 44 0.17 4.21 -5.16
C LYS A 44 0.02 3.28 -3.95
N VAL A 45 -1.18 3.09 -3.44
CA VAL A 45 -1.48 2.14 -2.35
C VAL A 45 -1.16 0.72 -2.80
N GLU A 46 -1.61 0.29 -3.97
CA GLU A 46 -1.34 -1.05 -4.52
C GLU A 46 0.16 -1.30 -4.74
N VAL A 47 0.89 -0.33 -5.28
CA VAL A 47 2.35 -0.44 -5.43
C VAL A 47 3.02 -0.63 -4.06
N ARG A 48 2.62 0.15 -3.05
CA ARG A 48 3.18 0.04 -1.68
C ARG A 48 2.80 -1.26 -0.99
N LYS A 49 1.57 -1.74 -1.18
CA LYS A 49 1.11 -3.04 -0.70
C LYS A 49 1.97 -4.18 -1.27
N ASN A 50 2.20 -4.17 -2.58
CA ASN A 50 3.03 -5.17 -3.24
C ASN A 50 4.50 -5.11 -2.77
N GLN A 51 5.05 -3.91 -2.57
CA GLN A 51 6.39 -3.73 -2.00
C GLN A 51 6.48 -4.29 -0.57
N ALA A 52 5.49 -4.00 0.29
CA ALA A 52 5.43 -4.51 1.65
C ALA A 52 5.32 -6.04 1.67
N ARG A 53 4.46 -6.62 0.80
CA ARG A 53 4.32 -8.07 0.65
C ARG A 53 5.62 -8.73 0.20
N LYS A 54 6.30 -8.19 -0.81
CA LYS A 54 7.60 -8.69 -1.25
C LYS A 54 8.66 -8.62 -0.15
N ALA A 55 8.70 -7.51 0.61
CA ALA A 55 9.62 -7.34 1.72
C ALA A 55 9.33 -8.34 2.86
N ALA A 56 8.07 -8.59 3.19
CA ALA A 56 7.66 -9.58 4.19
C ALA A 56 8.06 -11.01 3.78
N ILE A 57 7.83 -11.39 2.53
CA ILE A 57 8.27 -12.69 2.00
C ILE A 57 9.80 -12.81 2.11
N LYS A 58 10.55 -11.77 1.71
CA LYS A 58 12.01 -11.76 1.78
C LYS A 58 12.53 -11.80 3.22
N ALA A 59 11.81 -11.24 4.19
CA ALA A 59 12.15 -11.31 5.60
C ALA A 59 11.96 -12.73 6.15
N ASN A 60 10.84 -13.38 5.79
CA ASN A 60 10.52 -14.73 6.28
C ASN A 60 11.27 -15.87 5.57
N THR A 61 11.85 -15.61 4.40
CA THR A 61 12.58 -16.59 3.60
C THR A 61 14.08 -16.29 3.58
N GLY A 62 14.85 -17.25 3.16
CA GLY A 62 16.29 -17.07 2.93
C GLY A 62 17.10 -16.93 4.22
N ALA A 63 17.40 -15.70 4.68
CA ALA A 63 18.29 -15.49 5.83
C ALA A 63 17.69 -16.01 7.15
N SER A 64 16.41 -15.78 7.39
CA SER A 64 15.69 -16.24 8.58
C SER A 64 15.61 -17.79 8.60
N ALA A 65 15.25 -18.40 7.48
CA ALA A 65 15.23 -19.86 7.38
C ALA A 65 16.63 -20.49 7.55
N LYS A 66 17.66 -19.87 6.97
CA LYS A 66 19.06 -20.31 7.15
C LYS A 66 19.53 -20.14 8.60
N TYR A 67 19.19 -19.04 9.24
CA TYR A 67 19.49 -18.82 10.65
C TYR A 67 18.88 -19.92 11.50
N LYS A 68 17.58 -20.19 11.38
CA LYS A 68 16.90 -21.25 12.15
C LYS A 68 17.57 -22.63 11.95
N LYS A 69 17.86 -23.02 10.70
CA LYS A 69 18.55 -24.28 10.41
C LYS A 69 19.94 -24.37 11.04
N LEU A 70 20.69 -23.26 11.00
CA LEU A 70 22.05 -23.27 11.61
C LEU A 70 21.98 -23.26 13.13
N GLN A 71 21.01 -22.54 13.71
CA GLN A 71 20.77 -22.54 15.15
C GLN A 71 20.46 -23.97 15.62
N THR A 72 19.51 -24.66 15.00
CA THR A 72 19.17 -26.05 15.34
C THR A 72 20.40 -26.98 15.27
N LYS A 73 21.23 -26.81 14.23
CA LYS A 73 22.47 -27.60 14.11
C LYS A 73 23.51 -27.26 15.20
N ALA A 74 23.63 -26.00 15.56
CA ALA A 74 24.54 -25.59 16.64
C ALA A 74 24.10 -26.22 17.99
N ASP A 75 22.79 -26.14 18.26
CA ASP A 75 22.19 -26.73 19.47
C ASP A 75 22.37 -28.27 19.51
N GLU A 76 22.25 -28.95 18.36
CA GLU A 76 22.53 -30.37 18.25
C GLU A 76 24.01 -30.70 18.56
N TYR A 77 24.96 -29.94 18.02
CA TYR A 77 26.37 -30.11 18.31
C TYR A 77 26.67 -29.82 19.77
N GLN A 78 26.07 -28.79 20.34
CA GLN A 78 26.21 -28.49 21.78
C GLN A 78 25.72 -29.66 22.63
N ARG A 79 24.52 -30.19 22.37
CA ARG A 79 23.99 -31.35 23.07
C ARG A 79 24.92 -32.58 22.95
N LYS A 80 25.52 -32.79 21.76
CA LYS A 80 26.50 -33.87 21.56
C LYS A 80 27.78 -33.64 22.35
N ALA A 81 28.26 -32.40 22.42
CA ALA A 81 29.41 -32.02 23.24
C ALA A 81 29.15 -32.29 24.72
N ASP A 82 28.00 -31.83 25.24
CA ASP A 82 27.59 -31.98 26.64
C ASP A 82 27.43 -33.46 26.99
N LYS A 83 26.80 -34.27 26.12
CA LYS A 83 26.65 -35.72 26.31
C LYS A 83 27.99 -36.42 26.36
N LYS A 84 29.00 -35.99 25.59
CA LYS A 84 30.35 -36.54 25.61
C LYS A 84 31.20 -36.06 26.77
N LYS A 85 30.90 -34.88 27.28
CA LYS A 85 31.58 -34.27 28.44
C LYS A 85 31.09 -34.86 29.75
N TYR A 86 29.78 -35.04 29.91
CA TYR A 86 29.11 -35.37 31.18
C TYR A 86 28.43 -36.76 31.17
N GLY A 87 28.47 -37.49 30.03
CA GLY A 87 27.87 -38.80 29.93
C GLY A 87 28.70 -39.89 30.57
N PHE A 88 28.10 -41.05 30.85
CA PHE A 88 28.71 -42.24 31.49
C PHE A 88 30.01 -42.67 30.82
N PHE A 89 30.10 -42.56 29.49
CA PHE A 89 31.36 -42.78 28.74
C PHE A 89 31.90 -41.38 28.29
N SER A 90 32.42 -40.65 29.23
CA SER A 90 32.99 -39.33 28.94
C SER A 90 34.21 -39.44 28.01
N ASN A 91 34.25 -38.59 26.98
CA ASN A 91 35.37 -38.51 26.04
C ASN A 91 35.67 -37.04 25.77
N GLN A 92 36.59 -36.47 26.52
CA GLN A 92 36.90 -35.03 26.45
C GLN A 92 37.37 -34.60 25.06
N LYS A 93 38.16 -35.44 24.35
CA LYS A 93 38.62 -35.12 23.00
C LYS A 93 37.46 -34.98 22.00
N LYS A 94 36.53 -35.93 22.03
CA LYS A 94 35.31 -35.85 21.19
C LYS A 94 34.36 -34.71 21.63
N ALA A 95 34.28 -34.41 22.92
CA ALA A 95 33.51 -33.28 23.43
C ALA A 95 34.06 -31.96 22.87
N ALA A 96 35.39 -31.75 22.91
CA ALA A 96 36.04 -30.57 22.33
C ALA A 96 35.80 -30.43 20.81
N GLU A 97 35.86 -31.54 20.07
CA GLU A 97 35.55 -31.52 18.62
C GLU A 97 34.11 -31.07 18.33
N PHE A 98 33.14 -31.55 19.09
CA PHE A 98 31.75 -31.14 18.97
C PHE A 98 31.56 -29.70 19.40
N GLN A 99 32.24 -29.22 20.44
CA GLN A 99 32.20 -27.83 20.87
C GLN A 99 32.71 -26.90 19.76
N ILE A 100 33.85 -27.22 19.15
CA ILE A 100 34.37 -26.42 18.01
C ILE A 100 33.38 -26.40 16.85
N LYS A 101 32.68 -27.49 16.56
CA LYS A 101 31.64 -27.54 15.52
C LYS A 101 30.43 -26.70 15.91
N ALA A 102 30.01 -26.70 17.15
CA ALA A 102 28.94 -25.87 17.68
C ALA A 102 29.30 -24.40 17.53
N ASP A 103 30.48 -23.98 18.00
CA ASP A 103 30.93 -22.60 17.96
C ASP A 103 31.03 -22.05 16.52
N ARG A 104 31.62 -22.86 15.61
CA ARG A 104 31.70 -22.49 14.18
C ARG A 104 30.30 -22.37 13.54
N THR A 105 29.38 -23.25 13.92
CA THR A 105 28.00 -23.23 13.39
C THR A 105 27.22 -22.04 13.98
N GLN A 106 27.41 -21.76 15.26
CA GLN A 106 26.83 -20.60 15.95
C GLN A 106 27.34 -19.28 15.36
N PHE A 107 28.64 -19.18 15.07
CA PHE A 107 29.21 -18.02 14.39
C PHE A 107 28.54 -17.77 13.02
N LYS A 108 28.34 -18.83 12.23
CA LYS A 108 27.61 -18.74 10.96
C LYS A 108 26.15 -18.36 11.18
N ALA A 109 25.48 -18.90 12.19
CA ALA A 109 24.11 -18.57 12.54
C ALA A 109 23.97 -17.07 12.89
N ASN A 110 24.87 -16.53 13.70
CA ASN A 110 24.86 -15.11 14.09
C ASN A 110 24.99 -14.16 12.89
N LYS A 111 25.81 -14.53 11.89
CA LYS A 111 25.90 -13.77 10.64
C LYS A 111 24.55 -13.73 9.88
N TYR A 112 23.82 -14.82 9.86
CA TYR A 112 22.50 -14.87 9.23
C TYR A 112 21.43 -14.21 10.10
N LYS A 113 21.56 -14.23 11.42
CA LYS A 113 20.70 -13.51 12.36
C LYS A 113 20.71 -12.02 12.07
N ALA A 114 21.88 -11.40 12.03
CA ALA A 114 22.02 -9.98 11.71
C ALA A 114 21.40 -9.61 10.34
N LYS A 115 21.55 -10.50 9.34
CA LYS A 115 20.94 -10.32 8.03
C LYS A 115 19.41 -10.47 8.05
N ALA A 116 18.88 -11.37 8.88
CA ALA A 116 17.44 -11.54 9.06
C ALA A 116 16.82 -10.33 9.75
N GLU A 117 17.41 -9.84 10.82
CA GLU A 117 16.98 -8.65 11.56
C GLU A 117 16.93 -7.40 10.66
N ARG A 118 17.96 -7.21 9.82
CA ARG A 118 17.95 -6.10 8.83
C ARG A 118 16.78 -6.20 7.87
N ARG A 119 16.46 -7.40 7.35
CA ARG A 119 15.34 -7.62 6.43
C ARG A 119 13.98 -7.44 7.12
N GLU A 120 13.87 -7.84 8.36
CA GLU A 120 12.67 -7.63 9.17
C GLU A 120 12.42 -6.13 9.38
N MET A 121 13.47 -5.37 9.70
CA MET A 121 13.39 -3.91 9.81
C MET A 121 12.98 -3.26 8.46
N GLU A 122 13.53 -3.71 7.33
CA GLU A 122 13.14 -3.23 6.00
C GLU A 122 11.67 -3.54 5.70
N SER A 123 11.19 -4.72 6.08
CA SER A 123 9.79 -5.11 5.97
C SER A 123 8.88 -4.22 6.81
N GLY A 124 9.26 -3.92 8.05
CA GLY A 124 8.56 -2.98 8.93
C GLY A 124 8.46 -1.58 8.30
N LYS A 125 9.58 -1.05 7.77
CA LYS A 125 9.60 0.25 7.07
C LYS A 125 8.69 0.25 5.84
N ALA A 126 8.66 -0.83 5.07
CA ALA A 126 7.80 -0.96 3.89
C ALA A 126 6.31 -0.99 4.29
N ASN A 127 5.96 -1.70 5.35
CA ASN A 127 4.60 -1.75 5.88
C ASN A 127 4.13 -0.37 6.39
N VAL A 128 4.96 0.36 7.12
CA VAL A 128 4.65 1.74 7.54
C VAL A 128 4.38 2.65 6.34
N ARG A 129 5.16 2.54 5.26
CA ARG A 129 4.94 3.30 4.02
C ARG A 129 3.61 2.93 3.35
N TYR A 130 3.22 1.67 3.37
CA TYR A 130 1.93 1.19 2.87
C TYR A 130 0.78 1.80 3.69
N ILE A 131 0.80 1.67 5.02
CA ILE A 131 -0.23 2.22 5.91
C ILE A 131 -0.38 3.73 5.75
N ARG A 132 0.73 4.47 5.61
CA ARG A 132 0.69 5.91 5.36
C ARG A 132 0.03 6.25 4.01
N ALA A 133 0.32 5.47 2.97
CA ALA A 133 -0.31 5.67 1.66
C ALA A 133 -1.81 5.38 1.71
N GLN A 134 -2.22 4.31 2.39
CA GLN A 134 -3.62 3.94 2.60
C GLN A 134 -4.38 5.05 3.35
N ARG A 135 -3.88 5.50 4.49
CA ARG A 135 -4.49 6.60 5.27
C ARG A 135 -4.64 7.89 4.44
N LYS A 136 -3.66 8.19 3.57
CA LYS A 136 -3.74 9.35 2.68
C LYS A 136 -4.83 9.19 1.62
N ALA A 137 -4.98 8.01 1.05
CA ALA A 137 -6.04 7.71 0.10
C ALA A 137 -7.42 7.78 0.76
N GLU A 138 -7.60 7.18 1.93
CA GLU A 138 -8.84 7.22 2.71
C GLU A 138 -9.25 8.64 3.09
N LYS A 139 -8.30 9.46 3.58
CA LYS A 139 -8.56 10.88 3.88
C LYS A 139 -9.02 11.64 2.64
N TRP A 140 -8.41 11.38 1.49
CA TRP A 140 -8.79 12.01 0.24
C TRP A 140 -10.20 11.57 -0.21
N ILE A 141 -10.52 10.28 -0.15
CA ILE A 141 -11.85 9.75 -0.48
C ILE A 141 -12.90 10.40 0.40
N LYS A 142 -12.72 10.42 1.72
CA LYS A 142 -13.63 11.07 2.66
C LYS A 142 -13.83 12.58 2.36
N SER A 143 -12.76 13.27 2.00
CA SER A 143 -12.86 14.69 1.64
C SER A 143 -13.58 14.91 0.31
N MET A 144 -13.40 14.02 -0.65
CA MET A 144 -14.09 14.02 -1.93
C MET A 144 -15.59 13.75 -1.73
N ASP A 145 -15.93 12.71 -0.97
CA ASP A 145 -17.32 12.36 -0.67
C ASP A 145 -18.05 13.55 0.02
N LYS A 146 -17.39 14.18 0.99
CA LYS A 146 -17.94 15.38 1.66
C LYS A 146 -18.11 16.55 0.69
N ALA A 147 -17.16 16.77 -0.20
CA ALA A 147 -17.19 17.90 -1.14
C ALA A 147 -18.25 17.75 -2.23
N PHE A 148 -18.59 16.52 -2.60
CA PHE A 148 -19.52 16.22 -3.68
C PHE A 148 -20.86 15.62 -3.19
N LYS A 149 -21.06 15.45 -1.88
CA LYS A 149 -22.32 14.98 -1.30
C LYS A 149 -23.47 15.91 -1.68
N GLY A 150 -24.56 15.36 -2.23
CA GLY A 150 -25.75 16.11 -2.62
C GLY A 150 -25.59 16.97 -3.87
N LYS A 151 -24.48 16.85 -4.62
CA LYS A 151 -24.32 17.53 -5.91
C LYS A 151 -24.67 16.54 -7.02
N ASP A 152 -25.62 16.93 -7.90
CA ASP A 152 -25.91 16.17 -9.12
C ASP A 152 -24.70 16.24 -10.05
N ILE A 153 -23.91 15.19 -10.01
CA ILE A 153 -22.81 14.99 -10.93
C ILE A 153 -23.31 14.02 -12.00
N THR A 154 -24.02 14.57 -12.98
CA THR A 154 -24.38 13.87 -14.20
C THR A 154 -23.13 13.80 -15.07
N GLN A 155 -22.60 12.60 -15.25
CA GLN A 155 -21.57 12.31 -16.25
C GLN A 155 -22.30 11.92 -17.54
N THR A 156 -22.47 12.82 -18.47
CA THR A 156 -22.93 12.48 -19.83
C THR A 156 -21.74 12.01 -20.66
N SER A 157 -21.78 10.77 -21.09
CA SER A 157 -20.83 10.24 -22.09
C SER A 157 -21.38 10.45 -23.49
N GLU A 158 -21.78 11.66 -23.81
CA GLU A 158 -22.07 12.00 -25.19
C GLU A 158 -20.78 12.45 -25.87
N LYS A 159 -20.38 11.70 -26.91
CA LYS A 159 -19.41 12.18 -27.87
C LYS A 159 -20.03 13.32 -28.66
N HIS A 160 -19.76 14.55 -28.24
CA HIS A 160 -19.97 15.67 -29.14
C HIS A 160 -19.04 15.49 -30.35
N LYS A 161 -19.61 15.11 -31.48
CA LYS A 161 -18.88 14.87 -32.73
C LYS A 161 -18.01 16.06 -33.16
N ASP A 162 -18.34 17.26 -32.72
CA ASP A 162 -17.68 18.50 -33.17
C ASP A 162 -16.54 19.01 -32.30
N SER A 163 -16.34 18.50 -31.08
CA SER A 163 -15.30 19.03 -30.18
C SER A 163 -14.31 18.01 -29.64
N GLY A 164 -14.45 16.74 -29.94
CA GLY A 164 -13.56 15.69 -29.43
C GLY A 164 -13.58 15.50 -27.92
N ARG A 165 -14.52 16.12 -27.20
CA ARG A 165 -14.65 16.04 -25.74
C ARG A 165 -15.64 14.94 -25.36
N ILE A 166 -15.20 14.03 -24.51
CA ILE A 166 -16.02 12.95 -23.96
C ILE A 166 -16.63 13.46 -22.65
N TYR A 167 -17.95 13.51 -22.57
CA TYR A 167 -18.70 13.75 -21.34
C TYR A 167 -19.20 12.40 -20.82
N ILE A 168 -18.93 12.10 -19.57
CA ILE A 168 -19.37 10.87 -18.92
C ILE A 168 -20.39 11.25 -17.84
N GLU A 169 -21.65 10.86 -17.99
CA GLU A 169 -22.67 11.00 -16.94
C GLU A 169 -22.67 9.83 -15.97
N LYS A 170 -22.56 10.11 -14.69
CA LYS A 170 -22.81 9.16 -13.62
C LYS A 170 -23.75 9.78 -12.60
N LYS A 171 -24.94 9.25 -12.45
CA LYS A 171 -25.88 9.63 -11.39
C LYS A 171 -25.38 9.02 -10.08
N ILE A 172 -25.07 9.85 -9.11
CA ILE A 172 -24.76 9.39 -7.75
C ILE A 172 -26.05 9.64 -6.94
N SER A 173 -26.76 8.56 -6.69
CA SER A 173 -27.89 8.52 -5.77
C SER A 173 -27.42 8.57 -4.31
#